data_b6cceae6e5b44fa905bb6f1dad18392c
#
_entry.id   b6cceae6e5b44fa905bb6f1dad18392c
#
_cell.length_a   1.000
_cell.length_b   1.000
_cell.length_c   1.000
_cell.angle_alpha   90.00
_cell.angle_beta   90.00
_cell.angle_gamma   90.00
#
_symmetry.space_group_name_H-M   'P 1'
#
loop_
_entity.id
_entity.type
_entity.pdbx_description
1 polymer ?
#
loop_
_entity_poly.entity_id
_entity_poly.type
_entity_poly.pdbx_seq_one_letter_code
_entity_poly.pdbx_strand_id
1 'polypeptide(L)'
;GDLSRAGIPCVGLPGTIDNDIACTDYTIGFDTAMNVAMEAIDKIRDTITSHHRCAIVEVMGARAGWIALEVGIATGASYIGLPENILPGETPKERYERIKVEIAERLKEGQEKGRKNFTVVIAEAVTSLNHVATVEDMAHEIMEMTGIDTRGTCLGHIQRGGSPTVRDRIAATRMGYHAVQILKKGIGNRVVGEKNGTVYDMDIQEALAMKKSLPEDLLDIWRKVGY
;
A
#
# COMPACT_ATOMS: atom_id res chain seq x y z
N GLY A 1 -3.84 22.86 -6.14
CA GLY A 1 -4.37 23.74 -5.11
C GLY A 1 -3.76 25.13 -5.15
N ASP A 2 -2.47 25.30 -4.86
CA ASP A 2 -1.86 26.63 -4.70
C ASP A 2 -1.77 27.41 -6.00
N LEU A 3 -1.34 26.80 -7.10
CA LEU A 3 -1.32 27.42 -8.43
C LEU A 3 -2.71 27.88 -8.86
N SER A 4 -3.72 27.05 -8.62
CA SER A 4 -5.12 27.39 -8.92
C SER A 4 -5.58 28.61 -8.10
N ARG A 5 -5.27 28.66 -6.80
CA ARG A 5 -5.55 29.83 -5.95
C ARG A 5 -4.81 31.11 -6.37
N ALA A 6 -3.63 30.95 -6.95
CA ALA A 6 -2.87 32.06 -7.53
C ALA A 6 -3.38 32.50 -8.91
N GLY A 7 -4.49 31.96 -9.42
CA GLY A 7 -5.07 32.32 -10.72
C GLY A 7 -4.34 31.73 -11.93
N ILE A 8 -3.44 30.75 -11.72
CA ILE A 8 -2.71 30.10 -12.79
C ILE A 8 -3.53 28.92 -13.30
N PRO A 9 -3.96 28.91 -14.58
CA PRO A 9 -4.66 27.77 -15.16
C PRO A 9 -3.76 26.53 -15.12
N CYS A 10 -4.20 25.50 -14.37
CA CYS A 10 -3.46 24.27 -14.23
C CYS A 10 -4.39 23.05 -14.25
N VAL A 11 -3.82 21.90 -14.63
CA VAL A 11 -4.49 20.60 -14.56
C VAL A 11 -3.58 19.64 -13.80
N GLY A 12 -4.10 19.06 -12.71
CA GLY A 12 -3.42 18.06 -11.92
C GLY A 12 -3.58 16.66 -12.51
N LEU A 13 -2.49 15.88 -12.43
CA LEU A 13 -2.49 14.45 -12.76
C LEU A 13 -2.15 13.66 -11.50
N PRO A 14 -2.80 12.50 -11.24
CA PRO A 14 -2.60 11.72 -10.02
C PRO A 14 -1.33 10.86 -10.11
N GLY A 15 -0.17 11.44 -9.85
CA GLY A 15 1.14 10.79 -9.90
C GLY A 15 1.67 10.49 -8.50
N THR A 16 1.32 9.33 -7.97
CA THR A 16 1.83 8.78 -6.69
C THR A 16 1.71 7.26 -6.69
N ILE A 17 2.62 6.59 -5.99
CA ILE A 17 2.55 5.13 -5.78
C ILE A 17 1.51 4.75 -4.72
N ASP A 18 1.06 5.67 -3.87
CA ASP A 18 0.29 5.37 -2.65
C ASP A 18 -1.19 5.07 -2.92
N ASN A 19 -1.70 5.40 -4.12
CA ASN A 19 -3.10 5.26 -4.55
C ASN A 19 -4.12 5.90 -3.60
N ASP A 20 -3.74 6.94 -2.88
CA ASP A 20 -4.51 7.61 -1.83
C ASP A 20 -5.29 8.85 -2.32
N ILE A 21 -5.18 9.22 -3.59
CA ILE A 21 -5.90 10.35 -4.19
C ILE A 21 -7.36 9.97 -4.42
N ALA A 22 -8.27 10.64 -3.70
CA ALA A 22 -9.66 10.23 -3.59
C ALA A 22 -10.51 10.39 -4.86
N CYS A 23 -10.14 11.31 -5.74
CA CYS A 23 -10.85 11.54 -6.99
C CYS A 23 -10.52 10.56 -8.11
N THR A 24 -9.72 9.53 -7.85
CA THR A 24 -9.35 8.56 -8.86
C THR A 24 -9.28 7.14 -8.28
N ASP A 25 -9.67 6.16 -9.05
CA ASP A 25 -9.52 4.75 -8.68
C ASP A 25 -8.06 4.31 -8.79
N TYR A 26 -7.29 4.97 -9.66
CA TYR A 26 -5.94 4.59 -10.00
C TYR A 26 -4.99 5.80 -10.05
N THR A 27 -3.81 5.67 -9.46
CA THR A 27 -2.74 6.66 -9.53
C THR A 27 -1.55 6.14 -10.34
N ILE A 28 -0.94 7.03 -11.12
CA ILE A 28 0.21 6.69 -12.00
C ILE A 28 1.42 6.34 -11.14
N GLY A 29 1.94 5.13 -11.30
CA GLY A 29 3.06 4.58 -10.54
C GLY A 29 2.66 3.50 -9.54
N PHE A 30 1.39 3.37 -9.20
CA PHE A 30 0.90 2.41 -8.21
C PHE A 30 1.14 0.95 -8.65
N ASP A 31 0.76 0.58 -9.87
CA ASP A 31 0.95 -0.78 -10.39
C ASP A 31 2.43 -1.16 -10.48
N THR A 32 3.28 -0.22 -10.91
CA THR A 32 4.72 -0.43 -10.95
C THR A 32 5.29 -0.70 -9.56
N ALA A 33 4.90 0.11 -8.56
CA ALA A 33 5.36 -0.06 -7.19
C ALA A 33 4.90 -1.40 -6.58
N MET A 34 3.67 -1.84 -6.87
CA MET A 34 3.16 -3.14 -6.45
C MET A 34 3.95 -4.29 -7.07
N ASN A 35 4.24 -4.23 -8.37
CA ASN A 35 5.04 -5.26 -9.04
C ASN A 35 6.46 -5.34 -8.47
N VAL A 36 7.12 -4.22 -8.19
CA VAL A 36 8.44 -4.20 -7.54
C VAL A 36 8.37 -4.83 -6.14
N ALA A 37 7.35 -4.50 -5.35
CA ALA A 37 7.18 -5.08 -4.02
C ALA A 37 6.91 -6.60 -4.09
N MET A 38 6.03 -7.03 -4.99
CA MET A 38 5.72 -8.44 -5.21
C MET A 38 6.96 -9.25 -5.59
N GLU A 39 7.74 -8.77 -6.56
CA GLU A 39 9.00 -9.42 -6.97
C GLU A 39 10.01 -9.52 -5.83
N ALA A 40 10.10 -8.50 -4.98
CA ALA A 40 10.98 -8.53 -3.81
C ALA A 40 10.51 -9.57 -2.78
N ILE A 41 9.20 -9.62 -2.51
CA ILE A 41 8.60 -10.59 -1.57
C ILE A 41 8.78 -12.02 -2.07
N ASP A 42 8.62 -12.28 -3.37
CA ASP A 42 8.83 -13.62 -3.94
C ASP A 42 10.28 -14.08 -3.75
N LYS A 43 11.27 -13.22 -3.97
CA LYS A 43 12.69 -13.51 -3.71
C LYS A 43 12.97 -13.79 -2.22
N ILE A 44 12.33 -13.03 -1.32
CA ILE A 44 12.44 -13.27 0.13
C ILE A 44 11.79 -14.60 0.49
N ARG A 45 10.64 -14.94 -0.11
CA ARG A 45 9.91 -16.18 0.11
C ARG A 45 10.78 -17.42 -0.22
N ASP A 46 11.50 -17.40 -1.32
CA ASP A 46 12.41 -18.50 -1.68
C ASP A 46 13.41 -18.77 -0.57
N THR A 47 13.96 -17.69 0.01
CA THR A 47 14.94 -17.79 1.11
C THR A 47 14.32 -18.32 2.41
N ILE A 48 13.13 -17.81 2.80
CA ILE A 48 12.48 -18.23 4.05
C ILE A 48 11.96 -19.67 3.97
N THR A 49 11.58 -20.13 2.77
CA THR A 49 11.08 -21.48 2.57
C THR A 49 12.15 -22.53 2.90
N SER A 50 13.40 -22.30 2.53
CA SER A 50 14.50 -23.22 2.80
C SER A 50 14.91 -23.28 4.28
N HIS A 51 14.57 -22.26 5.08
CA HIS A 51 15.00 -22.12 6.48
C HIS A 51 13.86 -22.21 7.50
N HIS A 52 12.63 -22.43 7.08
CA HIS A 52 11.45 -22.49 7.96
C HIS A 52 11.27 -21.23 8.83
N ARG A 53 11.26 -20.06 8.19
CA ARG A 53 11.27 -18.74 8.84
C ARG A 53 9.98 -17.98 8.58
N CYS A 54 9.81 -16.90 9.35
CA CYS A 54 8.87 -15.81 9.05
C CYS A 54 9.64 -14.62 8.45
N ALA A 55 9.13 -14.05 7.36
CA ALA A 55 9.54 -12.74 6.87
C ALA A 55 8.44 -11.71 7.12
N ILE A 56 8.81 -10.60 7.73
CA ILE A 56 7.96 -9.41 7.83
C ILE A 56 8.53 -8.38 6.85
N VAL A 57 7.74 -8.03 5.83
CA VAL A 57 8.14 -7.10 4.78
C VAL A 57 7.37 -5.81 4.91
N GLU A 58 8.08 -4.71 5.22
CA GLU A 58 7.52 -3.37 5.26
C GLU A 58 7.49 -2.79 3.85
N VAL A 59 6.33 -2.32 3.43
CA VAL A 59 6.10 -1.67 2.14
C VAL A 59 5.72 -0.21 2.32
N MET A 60 6.09 0.63 1.35
CA MET A 60 5.67 2.02 1.28
C MET A 60 4.15 2.13 1.04
N GLY A 61 3.62 3.32 1.13
CA GLY A 61 2.21 3.66 0.92
C GLY A 61 1.81 4.90 1.72
N ALA A 62 2.80 5.60 2.30
CA ALA A 62 2.61 6.75 3.17
C ALA A 62 1.62 6.40 4.31
N ARG A 63 0.47 7.08 4.37
CA ARG A 63 -0.53 6.85 5.41
C ARG A 63 -1.63 5.88 5.00
N ALA A 64 -1.49 5.23 3.84
CA ALA A 64 -2.49 4.36 3.25
C ALA A 64 -1.95 2.93 3.06
N GLY A 65 -2.82 1.96 3.25
CA GLY A 65 -2.50 0.54 3.17
C GLY A 65 -2.73 -0.10 1.79
N TRP A 66 -2.94 0.69 0.74
CA TRP A 66 -3.26 0.17 -0.59
C TRP A 66 -2.22 -0.82 -1.12
N ILE A 67 -0.93 -0.45 -1.11
CA ILE A 67 0.15 -1.33 -1.56
C ILE A 67 0.21 -2.58 -0.68
N ALA A 68 0.16 -2.41 0.65
CA ALA A 68 0.24 -3.53 1.58
C ALA A 68 -0.91 -4.53 1.38
N LEU A 69 -2.15 -4.03 1.19
CA LEU A 69 -3.33 -4.86 0.99
C LEU A 69 -3.22 -5.67 -0.31
N GLU A 70 -3.02 -4.99 -1.46
CA GLU A 70 -3.03 -5.66 -2.75
C GLU A 70 -1.83 -6.60 -2.93
N VAL A 71 -0.63 -6.16 -2.55
CA VAL A 71 0.57 -7.01 -2.60
C VAL A 71 0.49 -8.16 -1.61
N GLY A 72 -0.05 -7.93 -0.40
CA GLY A 72 -0.25 -8.96 0.60
C GLY A 72 -1.20 -10.06 0.11
N ILE A 73 -2.32 -9.69 -0.52
CA ILE A 73 -3.24 -10.64 -1.15
C ILE A 73 -2.57 -11.37 -2.31
N ALA A 74 -1.92 -10.64 -3.23
CA ALA A 74 -1.27 -11.20 -4.41
C ALA A 74 -0.16 -12.21 -4.07
N THR A 75 0.55 -11.97 -2.98
CA THR A 75 1.63 -12.85 -2.51
C THR A 75 1.15 -13.93 -1.51
N GLY A 76 -0.13 -13.96 -1.15
CA GLY A 76 -0.66 -14.93 -0.16
C GLY A 76 -0.05 -14.75 1.23
N ALA A 77 0.09 -13.51 1.68
CA ALA A 77 0.64 -13.20 2.98
C ALA A 77 -0.19 -13.82 4.12
N SER A 78 0.49 -14.34 5.13
CA SER A 78 -0.14 -14.92 6.32
C SER A 78 -0.84 -13.86 7.18
N TYR A 79 -0.36 -12.62 7.11
CA TYR A 79 -0.96 -11.44 7.73
C TYR A 79 -0.64 -10.19 6.94
N ILE A 80 -1.56 -9.22 6.93
CA ILE A 80 -1.39 -7.91 6.31
C ILE A 80 -1.66 -6.83 7.35
N GLY A 81 -0.63 -6.06 7.71
CA GLY A 81 -0.73 -4.95 8.65
C GLY A 81 -1.11 -3.65 7.97
N LEU A 82 -2.31 -3.14 8.24
CA LEU A 82 -2.88 -1.96 7.59
C LEU A 82 -3.04 -0.80 8.57
N PRO A 83 -2.68 0.43 8.18
CA PRO A 83 -2.91 1.61 9.01
C PRO A 83 -4.39 1.94 9.18
N GLU A 84 -5.25 1.52 8.26
CA GLU A 84 -6.70 1.69 8.33
C GLU A 84 -7.39 0.79 9.37
N ASN A 85 -6.72 -0.27 9.83
CA ASN A 85 -7.22 -1.11 10.91
C ASN A 85 -7.02 -0.41 12.27
N ILE A 86 -7.87 0.58 12.55
CA ILE A 86 -7.82 1.44 13.73
C ILE A 86 -9.04 1.16 14.61
N LEU A 87 -8.82 0.96 15.92
CA LEU A 87 -9.89 0.95 16.91
C LEU A 87 -10.20 2.38 17.39
N PRO A 88 -11.44 2.68 17.79
CA PRO A 88 -11.79 4.01 18.29
C PRO A 88 -10.89 4.46 19.46
N GLY A 89 -10.23 5.60 19.28
CA GLY A 89 -9.33 6.19 20.28
C GLY A 89 -7.93 5.57 20.36
N GLU A 90 -7.61 4.61 19.50
CA GLU A 90 -6.31 3.92 19.48
C GLU A 90 -5.20 4.84 18.99
N THR A 91 -4.12 4.93 19.75
CA THR A 91 -2.90 5.61 19.35
C THR A 91 -2.07 4.74 18.38
N PRO A 92 -1.14 5.33 17.61
CA PRO A 92 -0.23 4.55 16.75
C PRO A 92 0.54 3.47 17.49
N LYS A 93 0.96 3.72 18.73
CA LYS A 93 1.67 2.76 19.57
C LYS A 93 0.77 1.60 19.99
N GLU A 94 -0.44 1.87 20.42
CA GLU A 94 -1.40 0.82 20.81
C GLU A 94 -1.78 -0.05 19.61
N ARG A 95 -1.95 0.55 18.44
CA ARG A 95 -2.19 -0.19 17.19
C ARG A 95 -1.01 -1.08 16.83
N TYR A 96 0.23 -0.59 16.93
CA TYR A 96 1.43 -1.39 16.71
C TYR A 96 1.46 -2.61 17.64
N GLU A 97 1.23 -2.39 18.95
CA GLU A 97 1.21 -3.48 19.95
C GLU A 97 0.13 -4.51 19.64
N ARG A 98 -1.07 -4.08 19.25
CA ARG A 98 -2.17 -4.97 18.88
C ARG A 98 -1.85 -5.78 17.63
N ILE A 99 -1.40 -5.12 16.55
CA ILE A 99 -1.03 -5.79 15.30
C ILE A 99 0.09 -6.81 15.53
N LYS A 100 1.07 -6.48 16.35
CA LYS A 100 2.14 -7.41 16.74
C LYS A 100 1.59 -8.69 17.41
N VAL A 101 0.66 -8.52 18.34
CA VAL A 101 0.00 -9.66 19.00
C VAL A 101 -0.81 -10.49 18.00
N GLU A 102 -1.61 -9.85 17.15
CA GLU A 102 -2.39 -10.53 16.10
C GLU A 102 -1.50 -11.34 15.15
N ILE A 103 -0.34 -10.78 14.75
CA ILE A 103 0.65 -11.50 13.94
C ILE A 103 1.17 -12.72 14.71
N ALA A 104 1.60 -12.55 15.95
CA ALA A 104 2.16 -13.64 16.76
C ALA A 104 1.15 -14.78 16.95
N GLU A 105 -0.11 -14.48 17.23
CA GLU A 105 -1.21 -15.45 17.32
C GLU A 105 -1.40 -16.20 16.00
N ARG A 106 -1.46 -15.46 14.89
CA ARG A 106 -1.62 -16.05 13.55
C ARG A 106 -0.48 -16.99 13.18
N LEU A 107 0.76 -16.63 13.53
CA LEU A 107 1.93 -17.50 13.28
C LEU A 107 1.86 -18.79 14.11
N LYS A 108 1.48 -18.71 15.39
CA LYS A 108 1.31 -19.88 16.26
C LYS A 108 0.22 -20.81 15.74
N GLU A 109 -0.96 -20.28 15.40
CA GLU A 109 -2.03 -21.09 14.79
C GLU A 109 -1.59 -21.77 13.49
N GLY A 110 -0.84 -21.07 12.66
CA GLY A 110 -0.29 -21.64 11.43
C GLY A 110 0.71 -22.75 11.71
N GLN A 111 1.57 -22.59 12.70
CA GLN A 111 2.56 -23.59 13.12
C GLN A 111 1.88 -24.85 13.66
N GLU A 112 0.83 -24.71 14.48
CA GLU A 112 0.01 -25.83 14.99
C GLU A 112 -0.65 -26.61 13.84
N LYS A 113 -1.01 -25.93 12.74
CA LYS A 113 -1.54 -26.55 11.51
C LYS A 113 -0.44 -27.10 10.57
N GLY A 114 0.82 -27.14 11.03
CA GLY A 114 1.94 -27.71 10.31
C GLY A 114 2.62 -26.77 9.30
N ARG A 115 2.29 -25.47 9.30
CA ARG A 115 3.00 -24.50 8.48
C ARG A 115 4.39 -24.23 9.02
N LYS A 116 5.33 -24.08 8.13
CA LYS A 116 6.75 -23.87 8.44
C LYS A 116 7.29 -22.51 8.01
N ASN A 117 6.56 -21.85 7.09
CA ASN A 117 6.99 -20.60 6.48
C ASN A 117 5.86 -19.59 6.54
N PHE A 118 6.19 -18.35 6.85
CA PHE A 118 5.21 -17.27 6.96
C PHE A 118 5.73 -16.02 6.28
N THR A 119 4.86 -15.34 5.55
CA THR A 119 5.13 -14.01 5.01
C THR A 119 4.12 -13.05 5.61
N VAL A 120 4.60 -11.97 6.17
CA VAL A 120 3.79 -10.86 6.69
C VAL A 120 4.11 -9.63 5.86
N VAL A 121 3.10 -8.95 5.36
CA VAL A 121 3.26 -7.66 4.67
C VAL A 121 2.69 -6.57 5.56
N ILE A 122 3.47 -5.52 5.80
CA ILE A 122 3.07 -4.42 6.69
C ILE A 122 3.27 -3.07 6.02
N ALA A 123 2.29 -2.18 6.14
CA ALA A 123 2.42 -0.81 5.67
C ALA A 123 3.33 0.00 6.60
N GLU A 124 4.20 0.84 6.04
CA GLU A 124 5.13 1.71 6.80
C GLU A 124 4.44 2.60 7.85
N ALA A 125 3.17 2.94 7.63
CA ALA A 125 2.39 3.71 8.60
C ALA A 125 2.04 2.96 9.89
N VAL A 126 2.24 1.65 9.94
CA VAL A 126 2.09 0.87 11.17
C VAL A 126 3.36 0.91 12.00
N THR A 127 4.52 1.03 11.37
CA THR A 127 5.86 0.93 11.95
C THR A 127 6.64 2.23 11.82
N SER A 128 7.48 2.33 10.81
CA SER A 128 8.54 3.34 10.65
C SER A 128 8.00 4.76 10.44
N LEU A 129 6.94 4.94 9.66
CA LEU A 129 6.40 6.27 9.35
C LEU A 129 5.86 7.01 10.60
N ASN A 130 5.31 6.29 11.54
CA ASN A 130 4.82 6.85 12.80
C ASN A 130 5.88 6.86 13.93
N HIS A 131 7.12 6.50 13.62
CA HIS A 131 8.24 6.46 14.58
C HIS A 131 7.95 5.60 15.83
N VAL A 132 7.14 4.56 15.69
CA VAL A 132 6.80 3.65 16.79
C VAL A 132 7.88 2.61 16.98
N ALA A 133 8.27 1.95 15.89
CA ALA A 133 9.31 0.93 15.84
C ALA A 133 9.81 0.75 14.40
N THR A 134 10.91 0.04 14.20
CA THR A 134 11.32 -0.44 12.89
C THR A 134 10.66 -1.81 12.60
N VAL A 135 10.68 -2.24 11.35
CA VAL A 135 10.20 -3.59 10.99
C VAL A 135 11.12 -4.68 11.57
N GLU A 136 12.40 -4.36 11.76
CA GLU A 136 13.38 -5.21 12.42
C GLU A 136 13.08 -5.39 13.92
N ASP A 137 12.70 -4.31 14.61
CA ASP A 137 12.25 -4.37 16.01
C ASP A 137 11.02 -5.26 16.15
N MET A 138 10.01 -5.05 15.28
CA MET A 138 8.81 -5.90 15.24
C MET A 138 9.15 -7.37 15.02
N ALA A 139 10.06 -7.67 14.10
CA ALA A 139 10.47 -9.03 13.83
C ALA A 139 11.16 -9.68 15.03
N HIS A 140 11.99 -8.94 15.75
CA HIS A 140 12.64 -9.40 16.97
C HIS A 140 11.61 -9.71 18.06
N GLU A 141 10.70 -8.78 18.33
CA GLU A 141 9.65 -8.95 19.34
C GLU A 141 8.73 -10.13 19.02
N ILE A 142 8.34 -10.32 17.75
CA ILE A 142 7.52 -11.46 17.31
C ILE A 142 8.31 -12.77 17.46
N MET A 143 9.60 -12.79 17.19
CA MET A 143 10.45 -13.96 17.41
C MET A 143 10.50 -14.34 18.90
N GLU A 144 10.62 -13.36 19.80
CA GLU A 144 10.57 -13.61 21.26
C GLU A 144 9.22 -14.17 21.70
N MET A 145 8.10 -13.66 21.13
CA MET A 145 6.75 -14.11 21.47
C MET A 145 6.40 -15.51 20.95
N THR A 146 6.99 -15.92 19.83
CA THR A 146 6.56 -17.12 19.10
C THR A 146 7.60 -18.25 19.08
N GLY A 147 8.88 -17.92 19.26
CA GLY A 147 10.01 -18.83 19.02
C GLY A 147 10.28 -19.11 17.54
N ILE A 148 9.55 -18.49 16.61
CA ILE A 148 9.75 -18.64 15.16
C ILE A 148 10.86 -17.68 14.71
N ASP A 149 11.91 -18.16 14.06
CA ASP A 149 12.97 -17.30 13.49
C ASP A 149 12.32 -16.31 12.50
N THR A 150 12.28 -15.03 12.87
CA THR A 150 11.58 -13.98 12.16
C THR A 150 12.56 -12.89 11.72
N ARG A 151 12.43 -12.44 10.48
CA ARG A 151 13.28 -11.41 9.90
C ARG A 151 12.44 -10.26 9.35
N GLY A 152 12.82 -9.04 9.72
CA GLY A 152 12.27 -7.80 9.16
C GLY A 152 13.03 -7.38 7.90
N THR A 153 12.32 -6.84 6.94
CA THR A 153 12.90 -6.24 5.73
C THR A 153 12.07 -5.03 5.32
N CYS A 154 12.69 -3.85 5.33
CA CYS A 154 12.07 -2.64 4.76
C CYS A 154 12.43 -2.53 3.28
N LEU A 155 11.44 -2.52 2.38
CA LEU A 155 11.70 -2.35 0.95
C LEU A 155 12.08 -0.90 0.61
N GLY A 156 11.43 0.06 1.26
CA GLY A 156 11.75 1.48 1.11
C GLY A 156 11.79 1.95 -0.35
N HIS A 157 12.79 2.76 -0.69
CA HIS A 157 12.88 3.47 -1.96
C HIS A 157 13.03 2.58 -3.20
N ILE A 158 13.37 1.28 -3.08
CA ILE A 158 13.39 0.40 -4.25
C ILE A 158 12.02 0.31 -4.94
N GLN A 159 10.93 0.49 -4.18
CA GLN A 159 9.57 0.51 -4.71
C GLN A 159 9.27 1.71 -5.61
N ARG A 160 10.09 2.77 -5.55
CA ARG A 160 9.98 3.97 -6.39
C ARG A 160 10.76 3.86 -7.69
N GLY A 161 11.51 2.78 -7.87
CA GLY A 161 12.31 2.48 -9.06
C GLY A 161 11.61 1.53 -10.03
N GLY A 162 12.37 1.07 -11.00
CA GLY A 162 11.93 0.09 -12.01
C GLY A 162 11.37 0.72 -13.28
N SER A 163 11.05 -0.14 -14.24
CA SER A 163 10.39 0.26 -15.49
C SER A 163 8.88 0.31 -15.31
N PRO A 164 8.21 1.41 -15.72
CA PRO A 164 6.75 1.49 -15.63
C PRO A 164 6.07 0.34 -16.37
N THR A 165 5.07 -0.25 -15.72
CA THR A 165 4.25 -1.31 -16.33
C THR A 165 3.44 -0.78 -17.51
N VAL A 166 2.90 -1.69 -18.32
CA VAL A 166 1.98 -1.33 -19.42
C VAL A 166 0.79 -0.53 -18.88
N ARG A 167 0.25 -0.91 -17.72
CA ARG A 167 -0.89 -0.22 -17.09
C ARG A 167 -0.55 1.23 -16.77
N ASP A 168 0.58 1.48 -16.10
CA ASP A 168 1.01 2.84 -15.76
C ASP A 168 1.26 3.70 -17.02
N ARG A 169 1.88 3.13 -18.04
CA ARG A 169 2.15 3.84 -19.29
C ARG A 169 0.86 4.25 -20.01
N ILE A 170 -0.12 3.34 -20.08
CA ILE A 170 -1.43 3.61 -20.70
C ILE A 170 -2.21 4.64 -19.87
N ALA A 171 -2.26 4.50 -18.54
CA ALA A 171 -2.92 5.44 -17.66
C ALA A 171 -2.34 6.85 -17.81
N ALA A 172 -1.02 6.98 -17.74
CA ALA A 172 -0.32 8.26 -17.93
C ALA A 172 -0.61 8.88 -19.30
N THR A 173 -0.60 8.09 -20.38
CA THR A 173 -0.89 8.57 -21.73
C THR A 173 -2.33 9.06 -21.87
N ARG A 174 -3.31 8.28 -21.39
CA ARG A 174 -4.73 8.65 -21.44
C ARG A 174 -5.04 9.89 -20.63
N MET A 175 -4.54 9.96 -19.39
CA MET A 175 -4.73 11.12 -18.52
C MET A 175 -4.03 12.35 -19.05
N GLY A 176 -2.80 12.23 -19.55
CA GLY A 176 -2.05 13.33 -20.16
C GLY A 176 -2.74 13.86 -21.42
N TYR A 177 -3.24 12.98 -22.29
CA TYR A 177 -4.02 13.38 -23.47
C TYR A 177 -5.27 14.17 -23.07
N HIS A 178 -6.04 13.65 -22.09
CA HIS A 178 -7.24 14.33 -21.58
C HIS A 178 -6.90 15.72 -21.01
N ALA A 179 -5.86 15.83 -20.21
CA ALA A 179 -5.40 17.10 -19.64
C ALA A 179 -5.08 18.15 -20.72
N VAL A 180 -4.41 17.76 -21.80
CA VAL A 180 -4.11 18.65 -22.93
C VAL A 180 -5.40 19.07 -23.65
N GLN A 181 -6.38 18.15 -23.81
CA GLN A 181 -7.65 18.49 -24.48
C GLN A 181 -8.46 19.53 -23.69
N ILE A 182 -8.52 19.43 -22.37
CA ILE A 182 -9.24 20.42 -21.57
C ILE A 182 -8.51 21.77 -21.53
N LEU A 183 -7.18 21.77 -21.44
CA LEU A 183 -6.39 23.01 -21.51
C LEU A 183 -6.54 23.72 -22.86
N LYS A 184 -6.60 23.00 -23.98
CA LYS A 184 -6.88 23.57 -25.30
C LYS A 184 -8.25 24.29 -25.39
N LYS A 185 -9.21 23.89 -24.58
CA LYS A 185 -10.52 24.53 -24.45
C LYS A 185 -10.52 25.72 -23.49
N GLY A 186 -9.36 26.11 -22.95
CA GLY A 186 -9.24 27.19 -21.96
C GLY A 186 -9.70 26.78 -20.56
N ILE A 187 -9.92 25.48 -20.31
CA ILE A 187 -10.39 24.97 -19.02
C ILE A 187 -9.17 24.64 -18.15
N GLY A 188 -9.05 25.32 -17.02
CA GLY A 188 -8.02 25.09 -16.00
C GLY A 188 -8.65 24.73 -14.66
N ASN A 189 -7.80 24.65 -13.61
CA ASN A 189 -8.21 24.36 -12.25
C ASN A 189 -8.92 23.01 -12.08
N ARG A 190 -8.48 22.04 -12.88
CA ARG A 190 -9.03 20.68 -12.92
C ARG A 190 -8.01 19.68 -12.39
N VAL A 191 -8.49 18.55 -11.95
CA VAL A 191 -7.71 17.33 -11.78
C VAL A 191 -8.29 16.23 -12.67
N VAL A 192 -7.43 15.51 -13.36
CA VAL A 192 -7.80 14.35 -14.16
C VAL A 192 -7.75 13.13 -13.27
N GLY A 193 -8.68 12.22 -13.44
CA GLY A 193 -8.73 10.93 -12.76
C GLY A 193 -9.25 9.82 -13.66
N GLU A 194 -9.24 8.61 -13.17
CA GLU A 194 -9.88 7.44 -13.77
C GLU A 194 -10.94 6.91 -12.80
N LYS A 195 -12.13 6.62 -13.31
CA LYS A 195 -13.20 5.99 -12.55
C LYS A 195 -13.88 4.93 -13.42
N ASN A 196 -13.96 3.70 -12.91
CA ASN A 196 -14.51 2.56 -13.66
C ASN A 196 -13.90 2.41 -15.05
N GLY A 197 -12.57 2.58 -15.19
CA GLY A 197 -11.85 2.47 -16.46
C GLY A 197 -12.02 3.67 -17.42
N THR A 198 -12.77 4.70 -17.01
CA THR A 198 -13.00 5.91 -17.82
C THR A 198 -12.22 7.09 -17.26
N VAL A 199 -11.44 7.77 -18.11
CA VAL A 199 -10.75 9.00 -17.75
C VAL A 199 -11.74 10.17 -17.77
N TYR A 200 -11.71 10.98 -16.72
CA TYR A 200 -12.56 12.15 -16.55
C TYR A 200 -11.78 13.28 -15.87
N ASP A 201 -12.39 14.42 -15.72
CA ASP A 201 -11.85 15.52 -14.93
C ASP A 201 -12.91 16.14 -14.04
N MET A 202 -12.46 16.73 -12.94
CA MET A 202 -13.32 17.44 -12.00
C MET A 202 -12.62 18.69 -11.45
N ASP A 203 -13.37 19.52 -10.73
CA ASP A 203 -12.80 20.69 -10.05
C ASP A 203 -11.76 20.28 -9.01
N ILE A 204 -10.63 20.99 -8.94
CA ILE A 204 -9.53 20.63 -8.03
C ILE A 204 -9.89 20.83 -6.55
N GLN A 205 -10.77 21.79 -6.22
CA GLN A 205 -11.18 22.01 -4.84
C GLN A 205 -12.16 20.92 -4.37
N GLU A 206 -13.08 20.51 -5.26
CA GLU A 206 -13.96 19.36 -5.00
C GLU A 206 -13.15 18.09 -4.80
N ALA A 207 -12.17 17.84 -5.67
CA ALA A 207 -11.28 16.67 -5.55
C ALA A 207 -10.50 16.62 -4.23
N LEU A 208 -9.98 17.78 -3.78
CA LEU A 208 -9.24 17.89 -2.52
C LEU A 208 -10.13 17.68 -1.27
N ALA A 209 -11.44 17.87 -1.37
CA ALA A 209 -12.39 17.64 -0.29
C ALA A 209 -12.82 16.17 -0.16
N MET A 210 -12.54 15.34 -1.15
CA MET A 210 -12.92 13.93 -1.16
C MET A 210 -12.07 13.09 -0.18
N LYS A 211 -12.61 11.94 0.20
CA LYS A 211 -11.90 10.92 0.98
C LYS A 211 -11.95 9.60 0.24
N LYS A 212 -10.90 8.80 0.38
CA LYS A 212 -10.77 7.46 -0.21
C LYS A 212 -10.58 6.44 0.91
N SER A 213 -11.27 5.33 0.82
CA SER A 213 -11.11 4.18 1.70
C SER A 213 -10.62 2.98 0.92
N LEU A 214 -10.02 2.02 1.61
CA LEU A 214 -9.68 0.73 1.02
C LEU A 214 -10.95 0.01 0.55
N PRO A 215 -10.86 -0.83 -0.52
CA PRO A 215 -11.99 -1.57 -1.05
C PRO A 215 -12.44 -2.65 -0.05
N GLU A 216 -13.70 -2.58 0.36
CA GLU A 216 -14.27 -3.52 1.35
C GLU A 216 -14.27 -4.98 0.86
N ASP A 217 -14.44 -5.20 -0.44
CA ASP A 217 -14.35 -6.53 -1.04
C ASP A 217 -12.95 -7.15 -0.90
N LEU A 218 -11.88 -6.40 -1.09
CA LEU A 218 -10.51 -6.86 -0.87
C LEU A 218 -10.22 -7.10 0.61
N LEU A 219 -10.72 -6.23 1.50
CA LEU A 219 -10.60 -6.44 2.94
C LEU A 219 -11.34 -7.70 3.38
N ASP A 220 -12.52 -7.97 2.82
CA ASP A 220 -13.29 -9.17 3.11
C ASP A 220 -12.62 -10.44 2.57
N ILE A 221 -12.07 -10.38 1.36
CA ILE A 221 -11.24 -11.46 0.79
C ILE A 221 -10.05 -11.75 1.71
N TRP A 222 -9.30 -10.74 2.10
CA TRP A 222 -8.16 -10.92 2.99
C TRP A 222 -8.56 -11.57 4.33
N ARG A 223 -9.64 -11.10 4.95
CA ARG A 223 -10.14 -11.69 6.22
C ARG A 223 -10.53 -13.16 6.09
N LYS A 224 -11.05 -13.57 4.93
CA LYS A 224 -11.55 -14.94 4.68
C LYS A 224 -10.48 -15.89 4.13
N VAL A 225 -9.58 -15.37 3.31
CA VAL A 225 -8.57 -16.18 2.59
C VAL A 225 -7.19 -16.07 3.25
N GLY A 226 -7.01 -15.13 4.18
CA GLY A 226 -5.78 -14.94 4.94
C GLY A 226 -5.33 -16.26 5.58
N TYR A 227 -4.26 -16.81 5.04
CA TYR A 227 -3.73 -18.14 5.34
C TYR A 227 -3.04 -18.17 6.69
#